data_62f1787fed4bf3889a22c3c896bc95a3
#
_entry.id   62f1787fed4bf3889a22c3c896bc95a3
#
_cell.length_a   1.000
_cell.length_b   1.000
_cell.length_c   1.000
_cell.angle_alpha   90.00
_cell.angle_beta   90.00
_cell.angle_gamma   90.00
#
_symmetry.space_group_name_H-M   'P 1'
#
loop_
_entity.id
_entity.type
_entity.pdbx_description
1 polymer ?
#
loop_
_entity_poly.entity_id
_entity_poly.type
_entity_poly.pdbx_seq_one_letter_code
_entity_poly.pdbx_strand_id
1 'polypeptide(L)'
;MNNIVLSGRNISMRYGNRVVLDNVSIDIRAGEVTALLGPNGAGKSTLLKLLCGEIPSQNDIQFFGKQKNDWAPAESAKHVAMLPQHSTLTFPFLAKEVVELGAIPLSISHKEMSELALHYMAQTDVLHLADNLYPALSGGEKQRLHLARVLTQLHQSGDRKILMLDEPTSALDLAHQHNTLKIAREAAKENNAAVVIVLHDLNLASQYADRLVLLHDGKLVCDDTPWNALTPERIEQVYGYNSIVTKHPTLDFPQVHAAA
;
A
#
# COMPACT_ATOMS: atom_id res chain seq x y z
N MET A 1 -16.61 11.47 13.65
CA MET A 1 -15.54 11.05 14.59
C MET A 1 -14.24 10.96 13.83
N ASN A 2 -13.13 11.38 14.42
CA ASN A 2 -11.84 11.42 13.71
C ASN A 2 -11.31 9.97 13.55
N ASN A 3 -11.44 9.39 12.36
CA ASN A 3 -11.13 7.97 12.09
C ASN A 3 -9.65 7.78 11.71
N ILE A 4 -8.76 8.67 12.22
CA ILE A 4 -7.31 8.60 11.96
C ILE A 4 -6.72 7.44 12.75
N VAL A 5 -6.12 6.49 12.04
CA VAL A 5 -5.47 5.31 12.63
C VAL A 5 -3.96 5.33 12.49
N LEU A 6 -3.43 6.14 11.58
CA LEU A 6 -2.01 6.42 11.46
C LEU A 6 -1.82 7.91 11.21
N SER A 7 -0.93 8.52 11.95
CA SER A 7 -0.51 9.91 11.71
C SER A 7 1.01 10.03 11.70
N GLY A 8 1.51 10.88 10.83
CA GLY A 8 2.90 11.30 10.81
C GLY A 8 2.98 12.81 10.80
N ARG A 9 3.89 13.38 11.60
CA ARG A 9 4.07 14.83 11.72
C ARG A 9 5.50 15.23 11.44
N ASN A 10 5.65 16.26 10.60
CA ASN A 10 6.93 16.88 10.27
C ASN A 10 8.00 15.85 9.84
N ILE A 11 7.59 14.81 9.11
CA ILE A 11 8.46 13.72 8.68
C ILE A 11 9.52 14.29 7.76
N SER A 12 10.78 14.12 8.15
CA SER A 12 11.93 14.50 7.34
C SER A 12 12.92 13.34 7.28
N MET A 13 13.53 13.14 6.10
CA MET A 13 14.50 12.07 5.88
C MET A 13 15.60 12.50 4.92
N ARG A 14 16.84 12.11 5.25
CA ARG A 14 18.03 12.36 4.43
C ARG A 14 18.83 11.07 4.24
N TYR A 15 19.38 10.90 3.06
CA TYR A 15 20.43 9.92 2.78
C TYR A 15 21.72 10.68 2.40
N GLY A 16 22.67 10.72 3.32
CA GLY A 16 23.84 11.59 3.18
C GLY A 16 23.39 13.06 3.05
N ASN A 17 23.81 13.73 1.98
CA ASN A 17 23.45 15.13 1.72
C ASN A 17 22.11 15.30 0.99
N ARG A 18 21.50 14.23 0.50
CA ARG A 18 20.23 14.30 -0.23
C ARG A 18 19.05 14.30 0.73
N VAL A 19 18.25 15.37 0.68
CA VAL A 19 16.92 15.40 1.33
C VAL A 19 15.97 14.59 0.48
N VAL A 20 15.30 13.60 1.06
CA VAL A 20 14.31 12.73 0.39
C VAL A 20 12.90 13.08 0.84
N LEU A 21 12.73 13.47 2.10
CA LEU A 21 11.48 14.02 2.63
C LEU A 21 11.79 15.27 3.43
N ASP A 22 10.98 16.30 3.26
CA ASP A 22 11.12 17.61 3.89
C ASP A 22 9.80 18.04 4.51
N ASN A 23 9.67 17.87 5.83
CA ASN A 23 8.55 18.34 6.63
C ASN A 23 7.17 17.84 6.16
N VAL A 24 7.05 16.55 5.84
CA VAL A 24 5.80 15.91 5.39
C VAL A 24 4.93 15.58 6.61
N SER A 25 3.66 16.02 6.59
CA SER A 25 2.67 15.62 7.58
C SER A 25 1.49 14.96 6.88
N ILE A 26 1.03 13.81 7.40
CA ILE A 26 -0.01 12.98 6.78
C ILE A 26 -0.87 12.29 7.84
N ASP A 27 -2.16 12.18 7.56
CA ASP A 27 -3.13 11.40 8.34
C ASP A 27 -3.73 10.31 7.45
N ILE A 28 -3.79 9.09 7.95
CA ILE A 28 -4.41 7.95 7.29
C ILE A 28 -5.61 7.49 8.10
N ARG A 29 -6.74 7.26 7.41
CA ARG A 29 -8.03 6.99 8.04
C ARG A 29 -8.47 5.56 7.79
N ALA A 30 -9.12 4.95 8.78
CA ALA A 30 -9.78 3.66 8.63
C ALA A 30 -10.93 3.75 7.61
N GLY A 31 -11.15 2.67 6.85
CA GLY A 31 -12.18 2.59 5.82
C GLY A 31 -11.88 3.40 4.55
N GLU A 32 -10.65 3.91 4.39
CA GLU A 32 -10.23 4.77 3.28
C GLU A 32 -9.03 4.16 2.53
N VAL A 33 -9.05 4.25 1.21
CA VAL A 33 -7.89 3.98 0.36
C VAL A 33 -7.22 5.31 0.03
N THR A 34 -5.99 5.50 0.50
CA THR A 34 -5.14 6.67 0.20
C THR A 34 -4.08 6.26 -0.81
N ALA A 35 -4.05 6.85 -1.99
CA ALA A 35 -2.98 6.64 -2.97
C ALA A 35 -1.88 7.69 -2.84
N LEU A 36 -0.63 7.23 -2.70
CA LEU A 36 0.57 8.07 -2.76
C LEU A 36 1.06 8.16 -4.21
N LEU A 37 1.09 9.36 -4.75
CA LEU A 37 1.44 9.67 -6.13
C LEU A 37 2.65 10.63 -6.18
N GLY A 38 3.28 10.71 -7.34
CA GLY A 38 4.41 11.60 -7.60
C GLY A 38 5.46 10.93 -8.50
N PRO A 39 6.39 11.70 -9.06
CA PRO A 39 7.43 11.18 -9.95
C PRO A 39 8.39 10.23 -9.22
N ASN A 40 9.22 9.53 -10.00
CA ASN A 40 10.26 8.67 -9.44
C ASN A 40 11.24 9.53 -8.61
N GLY A 41 11.57 9.03 -7.42
CA GLY A 41 12.45 9.75 -6.49
C GLY A 41 11.76 10.82 -5.63
N ALA A 42 10.44 11.02 -5.73
CA ALA A 42 9.70 11.98 -4.90
C ALA A 42 9.63 11.63 -3.40
N GLY A 43 10.05 10.40 -3.00
CA GLY A 43 10.07 9.98 -1.60
C GLY A 43 8.92 9.05 -1.19
N LYS A 44 8.05 8.59 -2.11
CA LYS A 44 6.87 7.77 -1.81
C LYS A 44 7.20 6.50 -1.01
N SER A 45 8.08 5.64 -1.53
CA SER A 45 8.48 4.40 -0.84
C SER A 45 9.22 4.67 0.47
N THR A 46 10.01 5.76 0.54
CA THR A 46 10.67 6.18 1.77
C THR A 46 9.65 6.60 2.83
N LEU A 47 8.63 7.39 2.44
CA LEU A 47 7.54 7.76 3.34
C LEU A 47 6.80 6.52 3.84
N LEU A 48 6.45 5.59 2.94
CA LEU A 48 5.76 4.36 3.31
C LEU A 48 6.57 3.52 4.30
N LYS A 49 7.88 3.35 4.06
CA LYS A 49 8.81 2.61 4.94
C LYS A 49 9.01 3.27 6.31
N LEU A 50 9.01 4.59 6.38
CA LEU A 50 9.03 5.32 7.65
C LEU A 50 7.72 5.12 8.42
N LEU A 51 6.59 5.25 7.73
CA LEU A 51 5.27 5.07 8.31
C LEU A 51 5.06 3.66 8.86
N CYS A 52 5.47 2.60 8.16
CA CYS A 52 5.33 1.23 8.66
C CYS A 52 6.40 0.84 9.71
N GLY A 53 7.47 1.61 9.83
CA GLY A 53 8.56 1.35 10.77
C GLY A 53 9.69 0.47 10.24
N GLU A 54 9.71 0.16 8.94
CA GLU A 54 10.82 -0.55 8.29
C GLU A 54 12.13 0.26 8.36
N ILE A 55 12.02 1.60 8.23
CA ILE A 55 13.14 2.51 8.47
C ILE A 55 13.03 3.07 9.89
N PRO A 56 14.00 2.82 10.77
CA PRO A 56 14.05 3.45 12.10
C PRO A 56 14.12 4.98 11.99
N SER A 57 13.32 5.68 12.79
CA SER A 57 13.32 7.14 12.79
C SER A 57 12.84 7.71 14.12
N GLN A 58 13.21 8.98 14.37
CA GLN A 58 12.71 9.78 15.48
C GLN A 58 11.52 10.68 15.07
N ASN A 59 11.00 10.51 13.86
CA ASN A 59 9.82 11.24 13.41
C ASN A 59 8.60 10.90 14.28
N ASP A 60 7.73 11.89 14.50
CA ASP A 60 6.48 11.71 15.23
C ASP A 60 5.48 10.91 14.38
N ILE A 61 5.44 9.61 14.60
CA ILE A 61 4.55 8.67 13.92
C ILE A 61 3.76 7.91 14.96
N GLN A 62 2.44 7.90 14.81
CA GLN A 62 1.53 7.25 15.74
C GLN A 62 0.64 6.23 15.03
N PHE A 63 0.45 5.09 15.66
CA PHE A 63 -0.54 4.07 15.30
C PHE A 63 -1.65 4.07 16.33
N PHE A 64 -2.89 4.26 15.91
CA PHE A 64 -4.07 4.23 16.79
C PHE A 64 -3.92 5.14 18.01
N GLY A 65 -3.33 6.32 17.82
CA GLY A 65 -3.11 7.32 18.88
C GLY A 65 -1.94 7.05 19.83
N LYS A 66 -1.16 5.99 19.59
CA LYS A 66 0.03 5.63 20.37
C LYS A 66 1.28 5.78 19.52
N GLN A 67 2.37 6.33 20.11
CA GLN A 67 3.65 6.47 19.41
C GLN A 67 4.12 5.12 18.83
N LYS A 68 4.58 5.12 17.59
CA LYS A 68 5.07 3.93 16.89
C LYS A 68 6.17 3.21 17.69
N ASN A 69 7.08 3.96 18.29
CA ASN A 69 8.21 3.42 19.04
C ASN A 69 7.81 2.78 20.39
N ASP A 70 6.58 3.03 20.86
CA ASP A 70 6.05 2.41 22.10
C ASP A 70 5.36 1.06 21.84
N TRP A 71 5.19 0.68 20.57
CA TRP A 71 4.64 -0.63 20.21
C TRP A 71 5.73 -1.69 20.25
N ALA A 72 5.45 -2.83 20.90
CA ALA A 72 6.28 -4.02 20.75
C ALA A 72 6.20 -4.50 19.28
N PRO A 73 7.32 -4.87 18.63
CA PRO A 73 7.31 -5.28 17.21
C PRO A 73 6.31 -6.40 16.89
N ALA A 74 6.19 -7.40 17.75
CA ALA A 74 5.24 -8.51 17.58
C ALA A 74 3.78 -8.04 17.68
N GLU A 75 3.49 -6.99 18.45
CA GLU A 75 2.14 -6.46 18.60
C GLU A 75 1.80 -5.55 17.41
N SER A 76 2.71 -4.65 16.99
CA SER A 76 2.48 -3.82 15.82
C SER A 76 2.32 -4.64 14.55
N ALA A 77 3.05 -5.77 14.42
CA ALA A 77 2.94 -6.67 13.28
C ALA A 77 1.54 -7.31 13.11
N LYS A 78 0.73 -7.37 14.18
CA LYS A 78 -0.66 -7.83 14.07
C LYS A 78 -1.58 -6.81 13.39
N HIS A 79 -1.20 -5.54 13.39
CA HIS A 79 -2.06 -4.44 12.97
C HIS A 79 -1.55 -3.68 11.74
N VAL A 80 -0.25 -3.76 11.46
CA VAL A 80 0.40 -3.03 10.37
C VAL A 80 1.11 -4.03 9.48
N ALA A 81 0.69 -4.15 8.22
CA ALA A 81 1.35 -4.98 7.22
C ALA A 81 1.76 -4.16 6.00
N MET A 82 2.92 -4.51 5.44
CA MET A 82 3.45 -3.86 4.26
C MET A 82 3.83 -4.89 3.18
N LEU A 83 3.35 -4.65 1.97
CA LEU A 83 3.83 -5.28 0.75
C LEU A 83 4.90 -4.36 0.15
N PRO A 84 6.20 -4.72 0.20
CA PRO A 84 7.25 -3.93 -0.40
C PRO A 84 7.29 -4.11 -1.92
N GLN A 85 7.85 -3.15 -2.63
CA GLN A 85 8.01 -3.17 -4.09
C GLN A 85 8.75 -4.43 -4.59
N HIS A 86 9.78 -4.84 -3.86
CA HIS A 86 10.55 -6.05 -4.16
C HIS A 86 10.64 -6.93 -2.93
N SER A 87 10.29 -8.19 -3.10
CA SER A 87 10.47 -9.24 -2.09
C SER A 87 11.25 -10.38 -2.73
N THR A 88 12.42 -10.70 -2.20
CA THR A 88 13.24 -11.82 -2.65
C THR A 88 13.42 -12.81 -1.50
N LEU A 89 13.00 -14.06 -1.73
CA LEU A 89 13.31 -15.18 -0.87
C LEU A 89 14.25 -16.10 -1.65
N THR A 90 15.38 -16.43 -1.06
CA THR A 90 16.42 -17.25 -1.70
C THR A 90 16.25 -18.73 -1.43
N PHE A 91 15.50 -19.09 -0.37
CA PHE A 91 15.22 -20.48 -0.03
C PHE A 91 14.08 -21.07 -0.87
N PRO A 92 14.12 -22.37 -1.17
CA PRO A 92 13.12 -23.06 -1.97
C PRO A 92 11.86 -23.41 -1.17
N PHE A 93 11.22 -22.42 -0.57
CA PHE A 93 9.92 -22.57 0.07
C PHE A 93 8.85 -22.95 -0.94
N LEU A 94 7.84 -23.71 -0.52
CA LEU A 94 6.59 -23.80 -1.25
C LEU A 94 5.82 -22.48 -1.20
N ALA A 95 5.03 -22.20 -2.22
CA ALA A 95 4.25 -20.96 -2.27
C ALA A 95 3.34 -20.80 -1.04
N LYS A 96 2.66 -21.86 -0.60
CA LYS A 96 1.84 -21.83 0.62
C LYS A 96 2.64 -21.50 1.88
N GLU A 97 3.88 -22.02 2.00
CA GLU A 97 4.73 -21.75 3.17
C GLU A 97 5.11 -20.27 3.23
N VAL A 98 5.32 -19.62 2.07
CA VAL A 98 5.56 -18.17 2.02
C VAL A 98 4.36 -17.38 2.54
N VAL A 99 3.13 -17.81 2.23
CA VAL A 99 1.92 -17.15 2.74
C VAL A 99 1.73 -17.42 4.22
N GLU A 100 2.04 -18.63 4.69
CA GLU A 100 2.02 -19.03 6.11
C GLU A 100 2.94 -18.16 6.97
N LEU A 101 4.06 -17.61 6.42
CA LEU A 101 4.90 -16.64 7.14
C LEU A 101 4.11 -15.40 7.59
N GLY A 102 3.04 -15.04 6.89
CA GLY A 102 2.14 -13.96 7.30
C GLY A 102 1.44 -14.24 8.64
N ALA A 103 1.25 -15.49 8.98
CA ALA A 103 0.58 -15.89 10.23
C ALA A 103 1.49 -15.89 11.46
N ILE A 104 2.80 -15.64 11.33
CA ILE A 104 3.76 -15.64 12.47
C ILE A 104 3.28 -14.78 13.67
N PRO A 105 2.74 -13.55 13.49
CA PRO A 105 2.28 -12.75 14.62
C PRO A 105 0.93 -13.19 15.18
N LEU A 106 0.23 -14.14 14.54
CA LEU A 106 -1.11 -14.58 14.94
C LEU A 106 -1.06 -15.67 16.01
N SER A 107 -2.13 -15.75 16.79
CA SER A 107 -2.29 -16.79 17.83
C SER A 107 -3.23 -17.88 17.31
N ILE A 108 -2.75 -18.68 16.35
CA ILE A 108 -3.51 -19.76 15.69
C ILE A 108 -2.73 -21.07 15.66
N SER A 109 -3.44 -22.19 15.52
CA SER A 109 -2.83 -23.51 15.34
C SER A 109 -2.20 -23.64 13.94
N HIS A 110 -1.32 -24.62 13.78
CA HIS A 110 -0.70 -24.91 12.47
C HIS A 110 -1.75 -25.27 11.39
N LYS A 111 -2.83 -25.97 11.79
CA LYS A 111 -3.92 -26.30 10.88
C LYS A 111 -4.66 -25.04 10.41
N GLU A 112 -5.05 -24.17 11.33
CA GLU A 112 -5.70 -22.89 11.01
C GLU A 112 -4.80 -22.00 10.16
N MET A 113 -3.48 -21.99 10.40
CA MET A 113 -2.50 -21.24 9.60
C MET A 113 -2.51 -21.70 8.15
N SER A 114 -2.50 -23.02 7.90
CA SER A 114 -2.53 -23.57 6.54
C SER A 114 -3.85 -23.28 5.84
N GLU A 115 -4.98 -23.46 6.51
CA GLU A 115 -6.32 -23.15 5.97
C GLU A 115 -6.44 -21.65 5.62
N LEU A 116 -5.92 -20.78 6.49
CA LEU A 116 -5.92 -19.34 6.28
C LEU A 116 -5.03 -18.93 5.10
N ALA A 117 -3.85 -19.53 4.97
CA ALA A 117 -2.96 -19.28 3.84
C ALA A 117 -3.63 -19.64 2.50
N LEU A 118 -4.25 -20.82 2.41
CA LEU A 118 -4.99 -21.24 1.21
C LEU A 118 -6.17 -20.33 0.90
N HIS A 119 -6.88 -19.84 1.92
CA HIS A 119 -7.96 -18.87 1.75
C HIS A 119 -7.48 -17.60 1.06
N TYR A 120 -6.41 -16.97 1.55
CA TYR A 120 -5.88 -15.74 0.94
C TYR A 120 -5.19 -16.00 -0.41
N MET A 121 -4.61 -17.17 -0.62
CA MET A 121 -4.12 -17.59 -1.94
C MET A 121 -5.25 -17.68 -2.97
N ALA A 122 -6.42 -18.16 -2.58
CA ALA A 122 -7.60 -18.17 -3.45
C ALA A 122 -8.05 -16.74 -3.79
N GLN A 123 -8.10 -15.85 -2.81
CA GLN A 123 -8.49 -14.45 -3.01
C GLN A 123 -7.56 -13.69 -3.95
N THR A 124 -6.26 -14.01 -3.95
CA THR A 124 -5.25 -13.37 -4.81
C THR A 124 -4.95 -14.14 -6.10
N ASP A 125 -5.74 -15.16 -6.43
CA ASP A 125 -5.63 -15.99 -7.63
C ASP A 125 -4.25 -16.67 -7.78
N VAL A 126 -3.77 -17.26 -6.69
CA VAL A 126 -2.52 -18.06 -6.66
C VAL A 126 -2.67 -19.40 -5.94
N LEU A 127 -3.91 -19.84 -5.64
CA LEU A 127 -4.17 -21.10 -4.95
C LEU A 127 -3.61 -22.31 -5.72
N HIS A 128 -3.72 -22.30 -7.04
CA HIS A 128 -3.22 -23.35 -7.93
C HIS A 128 -1.69 -23.52 -7.89
N LEU A 129 -0.97 -22.57 -7.28
CA LEU A 129 0.48 -22.58 -7.13
C LEU A 129 0.93 -23.05 -5.74
N ALA A 130 0.01 -23.47 -4.86
CA ALA A 130 0.30 -23.73 -3.43
C ALA A 130 1.50 -24.65 -3.20
N ASP A 131 1.63 -25.69 -4.00
CA ASP A 131 2.69 -26.70 -3.90
C ASP A 131 3.89 -26.44 -4.85
N ASN A 132 3.90 -25.29 -5.55
CA ASN A 132 5.01 -24.89 -6.39
C ASN A 132 6.12 -24.25 -5.56
N LEU A 133 7.37 -24.41 -5.99
CA LEU A 133 8.51 -23.74 -5.36
C LEU A 133 8.49 -22.25 -5.67
N TYR A 134 8.61 -21.40 -4.65
CA TYR A 134 8.63 -19.95 -4.78
C TYR A 134 9.63 -19.42 -5.84
N PRO A 135 10.88 -19.92 -5.95
CA PRO A 135 11.81 -19.45 -6.98
C PRO A 135 11.31 -19.63 -8.41
N ALA A 136 10.48 -20.66 -8.65
CA ALA A 136 9.95 -20.99 -9.99
C ALA A 136 8.79 -20.09 -10.44
N LEU A 137 8.23 -19.29 -9.53
CA LEU A 137 7.11 -18.40 -9.82
C LEU A 137 7.56 -17.17 -10.63
N SER A 138 6.70 -16.72 -11.54
CA SER A 138 6.87 -15.44 -12.25
C SER A 138 6.82 -14.24 -11.31
N GLY A 139 7.25 -13.06 -11.77
CA GLY A 139 7.20 -11.83 -10.99
C GLY A 139 5.78 -11.47 -10.52
N GLY A 140 4.79 -11.58 -11.41
CA GLY A 140 3.40 -11.30 -11.07
C GLY A 140 2.80 -12.30 -10.09
N GLU A 141 3.11 -13.59 -10.22
CA GLU A 141 2.70 -14.63 -9.26
C GLU A 141 3.31 -14.39 -7.87
N LYS A 142 4.60 -14.05 -7.81
CA LYS A 142 5.27 -13.68 -6.56
C LYS A 142 4.61 -12.47 -5.90
N GLN A 143 4.25 -11.46 -6.68
CA GLN A 143 3.60 -10.24 -6.16
C GLN A 143 2.24 -10.54 -5.56
N ARG A 144 1.39 -11.33 -6.26
CA ARG A 144 0.09 -11.79 -5.74
C ARG A 144 0.24 -12.70 -4.51
N LEU A 145 1.26 -13.56 -4.50
CA LEU A 145 1.57 -14.40 -3.36
C LEU A 145 1.95 -13.58 -2.12
N HIS A 146 2.77 -12.54 -2.28
CA HIS A 146 3.12 -11.64 -1.19
C HIS A 146 1.92 -10.78 -0.73
N LEU A 147 0.98 -10.46 -1.63
CA LEU A 147 -0.28 -9.85 -1.23
C LEU A 147 -1.08 -10.81 -0.33
N ALA A 148 -1.21 -12.10 -0.70
CA ALA A 148 -1.83 -13.10 0.17
C ALA A 148 -1.17 -13.15 1.55
N ARG A 149 0.17 -13.13 1.61
CA ARG A 149 0.94 -13.12 2.86
C ARG A 149 0.59 -11.94 3.76
N VAL A 150 0.51 -10.72 3.23
CA VAL A 150 0.21 -9.53 4.05
C VAL A 150 -1.27 -9.48 4.48
N LEU A 151 -2.17 -10.03 3.67
CA LEU A 151 -3.58 -10.20 4.06
C LEU A 151 -3.71 -11.23 5.19
N THR A 152 -2.98 -12.35 5.11
CA THR A 152 -2.89 -13.34 6.19
C THR A 152 -2.43 -12.70 7.49
N GLN A 153 -1.41 -11.84 7.45
CA GLN A 153 -0.86 -11.14 8.61
C GLN A 153 -1.92 -10.30 9.35
N LEU A 154 -2.83 -9.66 8.62
CA LEU A 154 -3.86 -8.79 9.19
C LEU A 154 -5.15 -9.51 9.59
N HIS A 155 -5.21 -10.84 9.49
CA HIS A 155 -6.46 -11.59 9.70
C HIS A 155 -7.09 -11.36 11.08
N GLN A 156 -6.28 -11.33 12.15
CA GLN A 156 -6.76 -11.17 13.53
C GLN A 156 -6.73 -9.70 14.01
N SER A 157 -6.53 -8.72 13.15
CA SER A 157 -6.38 -7.31 13.54
C SER A 157 -7.67 -6.66 14.07
N GLY A 158 -8.84 -7.28 13.89
CA GLY A 158 -10.13 -6.65 14.22
C GLY A 158 -10.32 -5.35 13.42
N ASP A 159 -10.72 -4.28 14.13
CA ASP A 159 -10.93 -2.94 13.53
C ASP A 159 -9.64 -2.11 13.41
N ARG A 160 -8.49 -2.66 13.83
CA ARG A 160 -7.20 -1.96 13.82
C ARG A 160 -6.30 -2.50 12.72
N LYS A 161 -6.59 -2.17 11.46
CA LYS A 161 -5.87 -2.66 10.29
C LYS A 161 -5.25 -1.52 9.50
N ILE A 162 -3.95 -1.59 9.25
CA ILE A 162 -3.22 -0.72 8.34
C ILE A 162 -2.52 -1.60 7.31
N LEU A 163 -2.94 -1.49 6.05
CA LEU A 163 -2.37 -2.19 4.90
C LEU A 163 -1.63 -1.20 4.03
N MET A 164 -0.33 -1.42 3.84
CA MET A 164 0.52 -0.59 2.99
C MET A 164 1.02 -1.39 1.79
N LEU A 165 0.86 -0.85 0.60
CA LEU A 165 1.21 -1.51 -0.66
C LEU A 165 2.14 -0.60 -1.47
N ASP A 166 3.40 -1.01 -1.65
CA ASP A 166 4.39 -0.28 -2.44
C ASP A 166 4.43 -0.82 -3.87
N GLU A 167 3.82 -0.10 -4.81
CA GLU A 167 3.70 -0.44 -6.23
C GLU A 167 3.14 -1.85 -6.49
N PRO A 168 1.98 -2.21 -5.92
CA PRO A 168 1.47 -3.58 -5.98
C PRO A 168 1.05 -4.04 -7.38
N THR A 169 1.06 -3.16 -8.36
CA THR A 169 0.60 -3.42 -9.74
C THR A 169 1.74 -3.50 -10.77
N SER A 170 2.99 -3.20 -10.39
CA SER A 170 4.10 -2.97 -11.34
C SER A 170 4.49 -4.19 -12.19
N ALA A 171 4.28 -5.41 -11.69
CA ALA A 171 4.62 -6.66 -12.39
C ALA A 171 3.40 -7.43 -12.91
N LEU A 172 2.21 -6.81 -12.90
CA LEU A 172 0.94 -7.46 -13.19
C LEU A 172 0.39 -7.04 -14.56
N ASP A 173 -0.28 -7.97 -15.24
CA ASP A 173 -1.14 -7.65 -16.36
C ASP A 173 -2.40 -6.89 -15.92
N LEU A 174 -3.13 -6.34 -16.88
CA LEU A 174 -4.27 -5.45 -16.63
C LEU A 174 -5.32 -6.08 -15.71
N ALA A 175 -5.69 -7.35 -15.94
CA ALA A 175 -6.72 -8.02 -15.14
C ALA A 175 -6.30 -8.18 -13.68
N HIS A 176 -5.05 -8.58 -13.46
CA HIS A 176 -4.50 -8.76 -12.11
C HIS A 176 -4.22 -7.42 -11.41
N GLN A 177 -3.89 -6.33 -12.14
CA GLN A 177 -3.82 -4.97 -11.57
C GLN A 177 -5.16 -4.57 -10.96
N HIS A 178 -6.23 -4.69 -11.74
CA HIS A 178 -7.58 -4.36 -11.27
C HIS A 178 -8.03 -5.24 -10.11
N ASN A 179 -7.74 -6.56 -10.15
CA ASN A 179 -8.09 -7.46 -9.05
C ASN A 179 -7.35 -7.09 -7.75
N THR A 180 -6.04 -6.78 -7.84
CA THR A 180 -5.24 -6.35 -6.69
C THR A 180 -5.79 -5.08 -6.04
N LEU A 181 -6.16 -4.08 -6.85
CA LEU A 181 -6.73 -2.82 -6.36
C LEU A 181 -8.15 -3.00 -5.80
N LYS A 182 -8.92 -3.92 -6.38
CA LYS A 182 -10.25 -4.30 -5.86
C LYS A 182 -10.12 -4.94 -4.47
N ILE A 183 -9.21 -5.89 -4.28
CA ILE A 183 -8.92 -6.52 -2.98
C ILE A 183 -8.53 -5.45 -1.94
N ALA A 184 -7.67 -4.51 -2.31
CA ALA A 184 -7.27 -3.41 -1.44
C ALA A 184 -8.46 -2.51 -1.05
N ARG A 185 -9.35 -2.22 -2.00
CA ARG A 185 -10.56 -1.44 -1.75
C ARG A 185 -11.57 -2.18 -0.88
N GLU A 186 -11.76 -3.48 -1.09
CA GLU A 186 -12.60 -4.34 -0.24
C GLU A 186 -12.05 -4.40 1.19
N ALA A 187 -10.73 -4.53 1.35
CA ALA A 187 -10.10 -4.47 2.68
C ALA A 187 -10.44 -3.16 3.40
N ALA A 188 -10.47 -2.02 2.71
CA ALA A 188 -10.86 -0.75 3.29
C ALA A 188 -12.37 -0.70 3.59
N LYS A 189 -13.24 -1.00 2.60
CA LYS A 189 -14.67 -0.74 2.69
C LYS A 189 -15.42 -1.76 3.54
N GLU A 190 -15.06 -3.03 3.45
CA GLU A 190 -15.75 -4.11 4.13
C GLU A 190 -15.12 -4.48 5.46
N ASN A 191 -13.78 -4.33 5.57
CA ASN A 191 -13.03 -4.71 6.76
C ASN A 191 -12.47 -3.52 7.54
N ASN A 192 -12.90 -2.28 7.22
CA ASN A 192 -12.49 -1.04 7.88
C ASN A 192 -10.97 -0.83 7.96
N ALA A 193 -10.20 -1.43 7.03
CA ALA A 193 -8.77 -1.23 6.99
C ALA A 193 -8.42 0.19 6.52
N ALA A 194 -7.36 0.76 7.07
CA ALA A 194 -6.70 1.91 6.47
C ALA A 194 -5.73 1.41 5.41
N VAL A 195 -5.93 1.78 4.16
CA VAL A 195 -5.11 1.30 3.05
C VAL A 195 -4.30 2.43 2.46
N VAL A 196 -2.98 2.24 2.34
CA VAL A 196 -2.07 3.19 1.66
C VAL A 196 -1.42 2.48 0.49
N ILE A 197 -1.57 3.02 -0.71
CA ILE A 197 -1.05 2.41 -1.94
C ILE A 197 -0.16 3.40 -2.68
N VAL A 198 1.07 3.01 -3.00
CA VAL A 198 1.90 3.74 -3.96
C VAL A 198 1.53 3.28 -5.37
N LEU A 199 1.16 4.22 -6.22
CA LEU A 199 0.82 3.97 -7.63
C LEU A 199 1.55 4.94 -8.55
N HIS A 200 1.75 4.53 -9.82
CA HIS A 200 2.26 5.38 -10.88
C HIS A 200 1.19 5.81 -11.88
N ASP A 201 0.15 4.99 -12.05
CA ASP A 201 -0.97 5.27 -12.93
C ASP A 201 -2.00 6.15 -12.23
N LEU A 202 -2.19 7.38 -12.75
CA LEU A 202 -3.13 8.36 -12.20
C LEU A 202 -4.59 7.91 -12.36
N ASN A 203 -4.91 7.18 -13.43
CA ASN A 203 -6.26 6.70 -13.68
C ASN A 203 -6.63 5.54 -12.77
N LEU A 204 -5.70 4.60 -12.53
CA LEU A 204 -5.90 3.55 -11.52
C LEU A 204 -6.03 4.14 -10.11
N ALA A 205 -5.18 5.13 -9.77
CA ALA A 205 -5.29 5.81 -8.48
C ALA A 205 -6.64 6.53 -8.33
N SER A 206 -7.07 7.24 -9.35
CA SER A 206 -8.35 7.94 -9.38
C SER A 206 -9.56 7.01 -9.25
N GLN A 207 -9.49 5.84 -9.88
CA GLN A 207 -10.59 4.87 -9.88
C GLN A 207 -10.75 4.13 -8.53
N TYR A 208 -9.63 3.83 -7.85
CA TYR A 208 -9.64 2.94 -6.69
C TYR A 208 -9.44 3.65 -5.35
N ALA A 209 -8.81 4.82 -5.33
CA ALA A 209 -8.58 5.56 -4.10
C ALA A 209 -9.70 6.56 -3.79
N ASP A 210 -9.96 6.74 -2.50
CA ASP A 210 -10.84 7.78 -1.98
C ASP A 210 -10.11 9.13 -1.87
N ARG A 211 -8.77 9.06 -1.74
CA ARG A 211 -7.91 10.20 -1.48
C ARG A 211 -6.56 10.04 -2.17
N LEU A 212 -6.10 11.13 -2.76
CA LEU A 212 -4.81 11.20 -3.44
C LEU A 212 -3.87 12.14 -2.68
N VAL A 213 -2.68 11.63 -2.37
CA VAL A 213 -1.58 12.39 -1.77
C VAL A 213 -0.46 12.50 -2.78
N LEU A 214 -0.18 13.71 -3.25
CA LEU A 214 0.84 13.97 -4.24
C LEU A 214 2.13 14.47 -3.57
N LEU A 215 3.21 13.75 -3.83
CA LEU A 215 4.56 14.10 -3.39
C LEU A 215 5.38 14.60 -4.58
N HIS A 216 6.08 15.72 -4.39
CA HIS A 216 7.04 16.26 -5.34
C HIS A 216 8.23 16.84 -4.58
N ASP A 217 9.45 16.49 -5.00
CA ASP A 217 10.71 16.91 -4.36
C ASP A 217 10.73 16.77 -2.83
N GLY A 218 10.23 15.63 -2.34
CA GLY A 218 10.19 15.32 -0.93
C GLY A 218 9.14 16.08 -0.11
N LYS A 219 8.26 16.83 -0.75
CA LYS A 219 7.19 17.62 -0.10
C LYS A 219 5.82 17.12 -0.50
N LEU A 220 4.87 17.29 0.42
CA LEU A 220 3.46 17.06 0.13
C LEU A 220 2.91 18.29 -0.62
N VAL A 221 2.47 18.09 -1.86
CA VAL A 221 1.94 19.15 -2.74
C VAL A 221 0.41 19.18 -2.66
N CYS A 222 -0.23 18.03 -2.53
CA CYS A 222 -1.68 17.91 -2.45
C CYS A 222 -2.08 16.72 -1.61
N ASP A 223 -3.21 16.85 -0.94
CA ASP A 223 -3.85 15.83 -0.14
C ASP A 223 -5.36 16.06 -0.19
N ASP A 224 -6.04 15.43 -1.16
CA ASP A 224 -7.46 15.68 -1.43
C ASP A 224 -8.12 14.51 -2.17
N THR A 225 -9.43 14.64 -2.45
CA THR A 225 -10.18 13.71 -3.29
C THR A 225 -9.60 13.64 -4.72
N PRO A 226 -9.84 12.58 -5.50
CA PRO A 226 -9.35 12.50 -6.87
C PRO A 226 -9.73 13.70 -7.75
N TRP A 227 -10.95 14.21 -7.63
CA TRP A 227 -11.42 15.36 -8.39
C TRP A 227 -10.65 16.65 -8.08
N ASN A 228 -10.33 16.87 -6.81
CA ASN A 228 -9.60 18.08 -6.41
C ASN A 228 -8.08 17.92 -6.59
N ALA A 229 -7.57 16.70 -6.54
CA ALA A 229 -6.15 16.42 -6.68
C ALA A 229 -5.66 16.41 -8.12
N LEU A 230 -6.44 15.86 -9.07
CA LEU A 230 -6.05 15.71 -10.45
C LEU A 230 -6.58 16.90 -11.30
N THR A 231 -5.86 18.01 -11.29
CA THR A 231 -6.09 19.14 -12.20
C THR A 231 -4.96 19.23 -13.23
N PRO A 232 -5.22 19.72 -14.45
CA PRO A 232 -4.17 19.88 -15.47
C PRO A 232 -2.95 20.63 -14.95
N GLU A 233 -3.17 21.74 -14.22
CA GLU A 233 -2.10 22.59 -13.68
C GLU A 233 -1.24 21.84 -12.66
N ARG A 234 -1.87 21.02 -11.81
CA ARG A 234 -1.14 20.22 -10.79
C ARG A 234 -0.39 19.07 -11.42
N ILE A 235 -0.97 18.42 -12.43
CA ILE A 235 -0.30 17.35 -13.18
C ILE A 235 0.93 17.92 -13.89
N GLU A 236 0.83 19.09 -14.53
CA GLU A 236 1.95 19.78 -15.14
C GLU A 236 3.01 20.15 -14.09
N GLN A 237 2.62 20.72 -12.96
CA GLN A 237 3.52 21.09 -11.87
C GLN A 237 4.30 19.88 -11.31
N VAL A 238 3.63 18.75 -11.11
CA VAL A 238 4.21 17.58 -10.43
C VAL A 238 4.95 16.65 -11.39
N TYR A 239 4.43 16.46 -12.60
CA TYR A 239 4.93 15.47 -13.56
C TYR A 239 5.58 16.11 -14.81
N GLY A 240 5.48 17.44 -14.98
CA GLY A 240 5.92 18.11 -16.21
C GLY A 240 5.14 17.66 -17.46
N TYR A 241 3.88 17.27 -17.28
CA TYR A 241 3.07 16.62 -18.29
C TYR A 241 1.80 17.42 -18.58
N ASN A 242 1.65 17.88 -19.83
CA ASN A 242 0.46 18.59 -20.27
C ASN A 242 -0.70 17.60 -20.47
N SER A 243 -1.78 17.80 -19.76
CA SER A 243 -2.90 16.86 -19.69
C SER A 243 -4.26 17.53 -19.81
N ILE A 244 -5.25 16.71 -20.19
CA ILE A 244 -6.68 17.03 -20.11
C ILE A 244 -7.29 16.10 -19.07
N VAL A 245 -8.12 16.64 -18.19
CA VAL A 245 -8.86 15.87 -17.20
C VAL A 245 -10.34 15.86 -17.56
N THR A 246 -10.92 14.67 -17.74
CA THR A 246 -12.33 14.47 -18.07
C THR A 246 -13.00 13.54 -17.08
N LYS A 247 -14.33 13.55 -17.04
CA LYS A 247 -15.08 12.56 -16.27
C LYS A 247 -15.06 11.21 -17.00
N HIS A 248 -14.89 10.11 -16.26
CA HIS A 248 -15.09 8.76 -16.81
C HIS A 248 -16.52 8.61 -17.36
N PRO A 249 -16.74 7.97 -18.54
CA PRO A 249 -18.05 7.94 -19.19
C PRO A 249 -19.18 7.33 -18.36
N THR A 250 -18.91 6.36 -17.51
CA THR A 250 -19.90 5.60 -16.76
C THR A 250 -19.70 5.61 -15.23
N LEU A 251 -18.52 5.97 -14.77
CA LEU A 251 -18.16 5.96 -13.34
C LEU A 251 -17.84 7.40 -12.88
N ASP A 252 -17.90 7.64 -11.57
CA ASP A 252 -17.69 8.97 -11.01
C ASP A 252 -16.26 9.17 -10.52
N PHE A 253 -15.31 9.26 -11.46
CA PHE A 253 -13.94 9.63 -11.16
C PHE A 253 -13.31 10.39 -12.34
N PRO A 254 -12.29 11.25 -12.11
CA PRO A 254 -11.57 11.95 -13.16
C PRO A 254 -10.60 11.02 -13.90
N GLN A 255 -10.54 11.16 -15.23
CA GLN A 255 -9.56 10.50 -16.09
C GLN A 255 -8.58 11.51 -16.66
N VAL A 256 -7.30 11.15 -16.62
CA VAL A 256 -6.20 11.95 -17.17
C VAL A 256 -5.82 11.43 -18.55
N HIS A 257 -5.79 12.32 -19.52
CA HIS A 257 -5.42 12.05 -20.91
C HIS A 257 -4.28 12.96 -21.34
N ALA A 258 -3.50 12.53 -22.36
CA ALA A 258 -2.54 13.41 -23.00
C ALA A 258 -3.28 14.60 -23.62
N ALA A 259 -2.77 15.81 -23.41
CA ALA A 259 -3.10 16.94 -24.28
C ALA A 259 -2.30 16.78 -25.57
N ALA A 260 -2.97 16.82 -26.72
CA ALA A 260 -2.34 16.69 -28.03
C ALA A 260 -1.37 17.83 -28.29
#